data_da2f0a6f542826e2454f5d125ccab3e1
#
_entry.id   da2f0a6f542826e2454f5d125ccab3e1
#
_cell.length_a   1.000
_cell.length_b   1.000
_cell.length_c   1.000
_cell.angle_alpha   90.00
_cell.angle_beta   90.00
_cell.angle_gamma   90.00
#
_symmetry.space_group_name_H-M   'P 1'
#
loop_
_entity.id
_entity.type
_entity.pdbx_description
1 polymer ?
#
loop_
_entity_poly.entity_id
_entity_poly.type
_entity_poly.pdbx_seq_one_letter_code
_entity_poly.pdbx_strand_id
1 'polypeptide(L)'
;VPASGAASRMFKDLFAFLDGTSDTPTDTFTQTFFENLPHAPFLGALDAALVKLHGKDSAALVAEGEYKKVVAGLLLPEGLNYGRLPKGLLQFHRYADGARTPFEEHLVEGVKYACADRHVRLHFTVSPEHRALFEALAEKCAPRFVQNEGVQLDITFSEQKPSTDTVAANPDGTPFRNADGSLLFRPGGHGALIENLNDLDADV
;
A
#
# COMPACT_ATOMS: atom_id res chain seq x y z
N VAL A 1 3.10 -5.12 -13.79
CA VAL A 1 3.21 -4.04 -12.78
C VAL A 1 3.76 -4.60 -11.47
N PRO A 2 4.91 -4.09 -10.96
CA PRO A 2 5.41 -4.42 -9.63
C PRO A 2 4.51 -3.84 -8.55
N ALA A 3 3.87 -4.69 -7.74
CA ALA A 3 2.92 -4.24 -6.70
C ALA A 3 3.26 -4.70 -5.28
N SER A 4 4.38 -5.41 -5.09
CA SER A 4 4.83 -5.92 -3.78
C SER A 4 5.50 -4.88 -2.86
N GLY A 5 5.74 -3.65 -3.35
CA GLY A 5 6.50 -2.63 -2.63
C GLY A 5 5.87 -2.21 -1.30
N ALA A 6 6.56 -2.45 -0.19
CA ALA A 6 6.11 -2.06 1.15
C ALA A 6 6.02 -0.55 1.35
N ALA A 7 5.03 -0.11 2.11
CA ALA A 7 4.82 1.29 2.46
C ALA A 7 5.52 1.72 3.76
N SER A 8 6.06 0.79 4.54
CA SER A 8 6.58 1.03 5.90
C SER A 8 7.60 2.18 6.01
N ARG A 9 8.45 2.38 4.99
CA ARG A 9 9.42 3.49 4.98
C ARG A 9 8.76 4.87 4.92
N MET A 10 7.56 4.97 4.33
CA MET A 10 6.83 6.25 4.21
C MET A 10 6.31 6.72 5.56
N PHE A 11 6.06 5.79 6.46
CA PHE A 11 5.47 6.05 7.78
C PHE A 11 6.48 5.97 8.92
N LYS A 12 7.79 5.96 8.61
CA LYS A 12 8.86 5.81 9.60
C LYS A 12 8.72 6.79 10.77
N ASP A 13 8.49 8.07 10.46
CA ASP A 13 8.42 9.11 11.47
C ASP A 13 7.11 9.05 12.26
N LEU A 14 6.01 8.64 11.65
CA LEU A 14 4.75 8.37 12.36
C LEU A 14 4.87 7.17 13.31
N PHE A 15 5.59 6.11 12.92
CA PHE A 15 5.91 5.02 13.84
C PHE A 15 6.78 5.50 14.99
N ALA A 16 7.82 6.31 14.72
CA ALA A 16 8.67 6.87 15.76
C ALA A 16 7.87 7.74 16.73
N PHE A 17 6.90 8.53 16.24
CA PHE A 17 5.98 9.29 17.09
C PHE A 17 5.06 8.36 17.90
N LEU A 18 4.50 7.33 17.31
CA LEU A 18 3.60 6.39 17.98
C LEU A 18 4.30 5.67 19.14
N ASP A 19 5.55 5.22 18.91
CA ASP A 19 6.37 4.49 19.88
C ASP A 19 7.08 5.42 20.89
N GLY A 20 7.16 6.72 20.57
CA GLY A 20 7.83 7.73 21.41
C GLY A 20 7.07 8.07 22.70
N THR A 21 7.71 8.83 23.55
CA THR A 21 7.16 9.24 24.87
C THR A 21 6.29 10.49 24.79
N SER A 22 6.41 11.30 23.73
CA SER A 22 5.59 12.51 23.55
C SER A 22 4.22 12.14 23.02
N ASP A 23 3.16 12.69 23.60
CA ASP A 23 1.78 12.55 23.11
C ASP A 23 1.40 13.63 22.09
N THR A 24 2.25 14.65 21.93
CA THR A 24 2.05 15.72 20.95
C THR A 24 3.15 15.69 19.87
N PRO A 25 2.83 16.03 18.60
CA PRO A 25 3.81 16.12 17.53
C PRO A 25 4.87 17.18 17.82
N THR A 26 6.15 16.78 17.85
CA THR A 26 7.27 17.68 18.09
C THR A 26 8.20 17.83 16.90
N ASP A 27 8.24 16.83 16.02
CA ASP A 27 9.02 16.89 14.80
C ASP A 27 8.21 17.49 13.63
N THR A 28 8.93 18.10 12.69
CA THR A 28 8.33 18.82 11.55
C THR A 28 7.49 17.91 10.66
N PHE A 29 7.90 16.65 10.45
CA PHE A 29 7.17 15.73 9.59
C PHE A 29 5.79 15.41 10.18
N THR A 30 5.75 15.05 11.46
CA THR A 30 4.49 14.69 12.15
C THR A 30 3.56 15.91 12.28
N GLN A 31 4.11 17.10 12.54
CA GLN A 31 3.33 18.36 12.54
C GLN A 31 2.70 18.60 11.15
N THR A 32 3.50 18.56 10.10
CA THR A 32 3.03 18.72 8.71
C THR A 32 2.00 17.68 8.31
N PHE A 33 2.17 16.44 8.78
CA PHE A 33 1.17 15.38 8.58
C PHE A 33 -0.20 15.79 9.13
N PHE A 34 -0.28 16.26 10.37
CA PHE A 34 -1.55 16.67 10.98
C PHE A 34 -2.15 17.92 10.35
N GLU A 35 -1.31 18.88 9.95
CA GLU A 35 -1.76 20.09 9.22
C GLU A 35 -2.43 19.72 7.88
N ASN A 36 -1.90 18.71 7.19
CA ASN A 36 -2.41 18.28 5.88
C ASN A 36 -3.42 17.12 5.96
N LEU A 37 -3.64 16.53 7.11
CA LEU A 37 -4.57 15.41 7.30
C LEU A 37 -5.98 15.70 6.74
N PRO A 38 -6.57 16.91 6.87
CA PRO A 38 -7.87 17.24 6.29
C PRO A 38 -7.93 17.11 4.76
N HIS A 39 -6.77 17.10 4.10
CA HIS A 39 -6.65 16.98 2.65
C HIS A 39 -6.23 15.59 2.19
N ALA A 40 -5.96 14.66 3.13
CA ALA A 40 -5.49 13.33 2.83
C ALA A 40 -6.55 12.52 2.04
N PRO A 41 -6.16 11.80 0.98
CA PRO A 41 -7.08 10.95 0.22
C PRO A 41 -7.78 9.89 1.07
N PHE A 42 -7.09 9.36 2.06
CA PHE A 42 -7.57 8.32 2.98
C PHE A 42 -8.40 8.85 4.15
N LEU A 43 -8.63 10.17 4.27
CA LEU A 43 -9.28 10.77 5.45
C LEU A 43 -10.64 10.12 5.75
N GLY A 44 -11.50 9.97 4.75
CA GLY A 44 -12.83 9.38 4.96
C GLY A 44 -12.78 7.93 5.48
N ALA A 45 -11.82 7.14 4.99
CA ALA A 45 -11.63 5.78 5.47
C ALA A 45 -11.05 5.78 6.91
N LEU A 46 -10.12 6.69 7.20
CA LEU A 46 -9.54 6.86 8.52
C LEU A 46 -10.61 7.27 9.54
N ASP A 47 -11.42 8.27 9.22
CA ASP A 47 -12.49 8.73 10.10
C ASP A 47 -13.51 7.64 10.40
N ALA A 48 -13.90 6.86 9.39
CA ALA A 48 -14.78 5.71 9.58
C ALA A 48 -14.17 4.65 10.53
N ALA A 49 -12.87 4.38 10.40
CA ALA A 49 -12.16 3.48 11.30
C ALA A 49 -12.07 4.04 12.72
N LEU A 50 -11.73 5.32 12.88
CA LEU A 50 -11.62 5.98 14.19
C LEU A 50 -12.96 6.07 14.92
N VAL A 51 -14.04 6.38 14.19
CA VAL A 51 -15.40 6.36 14.77
C VAL A 51 -15.75 4.97 15.27
N LYS A 52 -15.42 3.92 14.54
CA LYS A 52 -15.63 2.53 14.98
C LYS A 52 -14.80 2.17 16.22
N LEU A 53 -13.56 2.64 16.31
CA LEU A 53 -12.63 2.31 17.40
C LEU A 53 -12.84 3.17 18.65
N HIS A 54 -13.14 4.46 18.46
CA HIS A 54 -13.12 5.46 19.53
C HIS A 54 -14.41 6.29 19.66
N GLY A 55 -15.37 6.10 18.76
CA GLY A 55 -16.60 6.90 18.72
C GLY A 55 -16.43 8.33 18.21
N LYS A 56 -15.25 8.68 17.66
CA LYS A 56 -14.87 10.03 17.24
C LYS A 56 -14.06 9.98 15.95
N ASP A 57 -14.20 11.01 15.12
CA ASP A 57 -13.38 11.19 13.93
C ASP A 57 -11.98 11.75 14.23
N SER A 58 -11.14 11.88 13.23
CA SER A 58 -9.78 12.40 13.38
C SER A 58 -9.75 13.84 13.87
N ALA A 59 -10.68 14.69 13.42
CA ALA A 59 -10.72 16.09 13.81
C ALA A 59 -11.04 16.25 15.31
N ALA A 60 -12.01 15.50 15.82
CA ALA A 60 -12.37 15.49 17.24
C ALA A 60 -11.21 14.95 18.10
N LEU A 61 -10.55 13.88 17.69
CA LEU A 61 -9.41 13.31 18.41
C LEU A 61 -8.21 14.29 18.44
N VAL A 62 -7.91 14.95 17.33
CA VAL A 62 -6.85 15.98 17.26
C VAL A 62 -7.18 17.16 18.17
N ALA A 63 -8.43 17.64 18.19
CA ALA A 63 -8.86 18.72 19.07
C ALA A 63 -8.73 18.39 20.57
N GLU A 64 -8.80 17.12 20.93
CA GLU A 64 -8.60 16.62 22.29
C GLU A 64 -7.13 16.29 22.60
N GLY A 65 -6.20 16.47 21.64
CA GLY A 65 -4.79 16.13 21.81
C GLY A 65 -4.46 14.65 21.67
N GLU A 66 -5.41 13.84 21.19
CA GLU A 66 -5.28 12.38 21.06
C GLU A 66 -4.60 11.97 19.75
N TYR A 67 -3.51 12.61 19.40
CA TYR A 67 -2.76 12.43 18.16
C TYR A 67 -2.34 10.97 17.91
N LYS A 68 -1.89 10.28 18.95
CA LYS A 68 -1.47 8.87 18.83
C LYS A 68 -2.61 7.94 18.44
N LYS A 69 -3.85 8.21 18.86
CA LYS A 69 -5.02 7.42 18.43
C LYS A 69 -5.26 7.55 16.93
N VAL A 70 -5.07 8.74 16.39
CA VAL A 70 -5.21 8.99 14.94
C VAL A 70 -4.12 8.24 14.16
N VAL A 71 -2.86 8.32 14.61
CA VAL A 71 -1.75 7.59 13.97
C VAL A 71 -1.93 6.09 14.11
N ALA A 72 -2.35 5.59 15.26
CA ALA A 72 -2.65 4.16 15.46
C ALA A 72 -3.78 3.68 14.53
N GLY A 73 -4.84 4.47 14.39
CA GLY A 73 -5.94 4.18 13.47
C GLY A 73 -5.52 4.14 12.00
N LEU A 74 -4.49 4.91 11.62
CA LEU A 74 -3.92 4.86 10.28
C LEU A 74 -3.03 3.62 10.09
N LEU A 75 -2.10 3.36 11.02
CA LEU A 75 -0.98 2.43 10.82
C LEU A 75 -1.25 1.01 11.26
N LEU A 76 -2.03 0.82 12.34
CA LEU A 76 -2.18 -0.49 12.98
C LEU A 76 -3.33 -1.33 12.40
N PRO A 77 -3.29 -2.67 12.58
CA PRO A 77 -4.30 -3.59 12.04
C PRO A 77 -5.73 -3.33 12.49
N GLU A 78 -5.93 -2.73 13.66
CA GLU A 78 -7.24 -2.38 14.21
C GLU A 78 -7.93 -1.26 13.41
N GLY A 79 -7.12 -0.45 12.71
CA GLY A 79 -7.56 0.63 11.84
C GLY A 79 -7.37 0.32 10.36
N LEU A 80 -6.67 1.18 9.62
CA LEU A 80 -6.43 1.01 8.18
C LEU A 80 -5.26 0.08 7.84
N ASN A 81 -4.44 -0.29 8.81
CA ASN A 81 -3.27 -1.17 8.65
C ASN A 81 -2.23 -0.67 7.62
N TYR A 82 -2.14 0.63 7.37
CA TYR A 82 -1.24 1.20 6.36
C TYR A 82 0.23 0.93 6.64
N GLY A 83 0.59 0.67 7.89
CA GLY A 83 1.94 0.32 8.30
C GLY A 83 2.45 -1.01 7.75
N ARG A 84 1.56 -1.92 7.37
CA ARG A 84 1.90 -3.27 6.87
C ARG A 84 1.49 -3.51 5.42
N LEU A 85 0.58 -2.71 4.87
CA LEU A 85 0.10 -2.88 3.51
C LEU A 85 1.13 -2.43 2.47
N PRO A 86 1.13 -3.03 1.28
CA PRO A 86 1.92 -2.54 0.16
C PRO A 86 1.31 -1.25 -0.38
N LYS A 87 2.14 -0.39 -0.99
CA LYS A 87 1.74 0.90 -1.54
C LYS A 87 0.56 0.83 -2.50
N GLY A 88 0.49 -0.25 -3.29
CA GLY A 88 -0.57 -0.47 -4.26
C GLY A 88 -1.99 -0.52 -3.67
N LEU A 89 -2.12 -0.79 -2.36
CA LEU A 89 -3.41 -0.88 -1.66
C LEU A 89 -3.76 0.36 -0.83
N LEU A 90 -2.92 1.40 -0.82
CA LEU A 90 -3.16 2.61 -0.02
C LEU A 90 -3.85 3.68 -0.86
N GLN A 91 -4.81 4.40 -0.27
CA GLN A 91 -5.50 5.50 -0.94
C GLN A 91 -4.63 6.75 -0.98
N PHE A 92 -3.92 6.96 -2.09
CA PHE A 92 -3.04 8.11 -2.28
C PHE A 92 -3.55 9.16 -3.28
N HIS A 93 -4.63 8.85 -4.00
CA HIS A 93 -5.17 9.73 -5.02
C HIS A 93 -6.58 10.15 -4.64
N ARG A 94 -6.89 11.44 -4.75
CA ARG A 94 -8.19 12.01 -4.44
C ARG A 94 -8.79 12.67 -5.67
N TYR A 95 -10.02 12.30 -5.98
CA TYR A 95 -10.81 12.82 -7.08
C TYR A 95 -12.17 13.29 -6.58
N ALA A 96 -12.95 13.95 -7.45
CA ALA A 96 -14.30 14.40 -7.11
C ALA A 96 -15.24 13.22 -6.78
N ASP A 97 -15.01 12.06 -7.38
CA ASP A 97 -15.79 10.83 -7.22
C ASP A 97 -15.26 9.89 -6.12
N GLY A 98 -14.21 10.28 -5.40
CA GLY A 98 -13.65 9.51 -4.29
C GLY A 98 -12.12 9.38 -4.29
N ALA A 99 -11.62 8.53 -3.41
CA ALA A 99 -10.20 8.20 -3.33
C ALA A 99 -9.90 6.91 -4.08
N ARG A 100 -8.70 6.81 -4.66
CA ARG A 100 -8.21 5.64 -5.36
C ARG A 100 -6.85 5.21 -4.82
N THR A 101 -6.58 3.91 -4.96
CA THR A 101 -5.29 3.31 -4.71
C THR A 101 -4.41 3.35 -5.97
N PRO A 102 -3.08 3.23 -5.87
CA PRO A 102 -2.22 3.06 -7.05
C PRO A 102 -2.61 1.86 -7.92
N PHE A 103 -3.13 0.79 -7.33
CA PHE A 103 -3.67 -0.34 -8.10
C PHE A 103 -4.80 0.11 -9.03
N GLU A 104 -5.78 0.86 -8.51
CA GLU A 104 -6.89 1.38 -9.31
C GLU A 104 -6.40 2.35 -10.39
N GLU A 105 -5.37 3.17 -10.11
CA GLU A 105 -4.78 4.06 -11.12
C GLU A 105 -4.15 3.26 -12.28
N HIS A 106 -3.50 2.13 -12.02
CA HIS A 106 -3.00 1.26 -13.09
C HIS A 106 -4.11 0.65 -13.94
N LEU A 107 -5.31 0.42 -13.39
CA LEU A 107 -6.47 0.03 -14.20
C LEU A 107 -6.91 1.17 -15.12
N VAL A 108 -6.93 2.41 -14.62
CA VAL A 108 -7.22 3.61 -15.44
C VAL A 108 -6.19 3.78 -16.55
N GLU A 109 -4.90 3.63 -16.23
CA GLU A 109 -3.81 3.69 -17.19
C GLU A 109 -3.95 2.61 -18.26
N GLY A 110 -4.20 1.37 -17.87
CA GLY A 110 -4.38 0.25 -18.79
C GLY A 110 -5.51 0.49 -19.80
N VAL A 111 -6.64 1.04 -19.33
CA VAL A 111 -7.75 1.42 -20.21
C VAL A 111 -7.34 2.49 -21.22
N LYS A 112 -6.49 3.45 -20.82
CA LYS A 112 -6.12 4.60 -21.64
C LYS A 112 -5.07 4.30 -22.72
N TYR A 113 -4.09 3.45 -22.43
CA TYR A 113 -2.96 3.24 -23.36
C TYR A 113 -2.61 1.78 -23.66
N ALA A 114 -3.16 0.82 -22.93
CA ALA A 114 -2.91 -0.61 -23.15
C ALA A 114 -4.19 -1.36 -23.56
N CYS A 115 -5.18 -0.67 -24.12
CA CYS A 115 -6.41 -1.24 -24.60
C CYS A 115 -6.32 -1.57 -26.10
N ALA A 116 -6.48 -2.84 -26.47
CA ALA A 116 -6.58 -3.29 -27.85
C ALA A 116 -7.91 -4.03 -28.05
N ASP A 117 -8.66 -3.67 -29.09
CA ASP A 117 -9.97 -4.27 -29.40
C ASP A 117 -10.94 -4.35 -28.20
N ARG A 118 -10.93 -3.30 -27.37
CA ARG A 118 -11.70 -3.20 -26.10
C ARG A 118 -11.28 -4.23 -25.04
N HIS A 119 -10.12 -4.84 -25.17
CA HIS A 119 -9.51 -5.70 -24.16
C HIS A 119 -8.32 -5.01 -23.51
N VAL A 120 -8.27 -5.05 -22.20
CA VAL A 120 -7.18 -4.56 -21.37
C VAL A 120 -6.64 -5.72 -20.56
N ARG A 121 -5.38 -6.06 -20.76
CA ARG A 121 -4.69 -7.10 -20.01
C ARG A 121 -3.68 -6.47 -19.08
N LEU A 122 -3.79 -6.76 -17.80
CA LEU A 122 -2.90 -6.24 -16.78
C LEU A 122 -2.39 -7.38 -15.92
N HIS A 123 -1.07 -7.41 -15.72
CA HIS A 123 -0.43 -8.39 -14.85
C HIS A 123 0.25 -7.67 -13.69
N PHE A 124 -0.03 -8.13 -12.46
CA PHE A 124 0.57 -7.60 -11.24
C PHE A 124 1.41 -8.66 -10.55
N THR A 125 2.63 -8.30 -10.18
CA THR A 125 3.44 -9.13 -9.28
C THR A 125 3.28 -8.62 -7.86
N VAL A 126 2.79 -9.47 -6.98
CA VAL A 126 2.45 -9.15 -5.59
C VAL A 126 3.24 -10.04 -4.63
N SER A 127 3.29 -9.66 -3.36
CA SER A 127 3.77 -10.54 -2.30
C SER A 127 2.67 -11.56 -1.92
N PRO A 128 3.03 -12.81 -1.59
CA PRO A 128 2.07 -13.87 -1.27
C PRO A 128 1.06 -13.47 -0.19
N GLU A 129 1.53 -12.81 0.87
CA GLU A 129 0.71 -12.39 2.00
C GLU A 129 -0.35 -11.33 1.66
N HIS A 130 -0.18 -10.62 0.53
CA HIS A 130 -1.11 -9.55 0.13
C HIS A 130 -1.94 -9.91 -1.11
N ARG A 131 -1.69 -11.06 -1.74
CA ARG A 131 -2.37 -11.47 -2.97
C ARG A 131 -3.89 -11.42 -2.85
N ALA A 132 -4.44 -12.01 -1.79
CA ALA A 132 -5.89 -12.04 -1.59
C ALA A 132 -6.51 -10.63 -1.47
N LEU A 133 -5.76 -9.64 -0.93
CA LEU A 133 -6.23 -8.26 -0.83
C LEU A 133 -6.28 -7.58 -2.20
N PHE A 134 -5.30 -7.85 -3.06
CA PHE A 134 -5.30 -7.34 -4.44
C PHE A 134 -6.41 -7.97 -5.27
N GLU A 135 -6.63 -9.28 -5.15
CA GLU A 135 -7.71 -9.99 -5.83
C GLU A 135 -9.09 -9.43 -5.41
N ALA A 136 -9.32 -9.25 -4.11
CA ALA A 136 -10.55 -8.65 -3.60
C ALA A 136 -10.76 -7.21 -4.08
N LEU A 137 -9.68 -6.41 -4.15
CA LEU A 137 -9.76 -5.05 -4.69
C LEU A 137 -10.06 -5.06 -6.20
N ALA A 138 -9.45 -5.97 -6.96
CA ALA A 138 -9.72 -6.15 -8.39
C ALA A 138 -11.19 -6.51 -8.63
N GLU A 139 -11.73 -7.49 -7.92
CA GLU A 139 -13.15 -7.87 -8.00
C GLU A 139 -14.10 -6.71 -7.69
N LYS A 140 -13.74 -5.88 -6.72
CA LYS A 140 -14.54 -4.71 -6.33
C LYS A 140 -14.54 -3.61 -7.38
N CYS A 141 -13.38 -3.30 -7.99
CA CYS A 141 -13.24 -2.12 -8.86
C CYS A 141 -13.40 -2.42 -10.36
N ALA A 142 -13.07 -3.64 -10.84
CA ALA A 142 -13.15 -4.00 -12.25
C ALA A 142 -14.54 -3.77 -12.88
N PRO A 143 -15.68 -4.10 -12.23
CA PRO A 143 -17.00 -3.88 -12.81
C PRO A 143 -17.27 -2.43 -13.23
N ARG A 144 -16.69 -1.45 -12.52
CA ARG A 144 -16.83 -0.03 -12.85
C ARG A 144 -16.21 0.30 -14.21
N PHE A 145 -15.07 -0.27 -14.52
CA PHE A 145 -14.39 -0.05 -15.81
C PHE A 145 -15.14 -0.73 -16.95
N VAL A 146 -15.63 -1.95 -16.72
CA VAL A 146 -16.46 -2.67 -17.71
C VAL A 146 -17.71 -1.85 -18.04
N GLN A 147 -18.39 -1.30 -17.05
CA GLN A 147 -19.65 -0.55 -17.24
C GLN A 147 -19.41 0.83 -17.86
N ASN A 148 -18.42 1.57 -17.37
CA ASN A 148 -18.23 2.97 -17.77
C ASN A 148 -17.47 3.11 -19.09
N GLU A 149 -16.44 2.28 -19.30
CA GLU A 149 -15.56 2.38 -20.47
C GLU A 149 -15.91 1.33 -21.55
N GLY A 150 -16.75 0.36 -21.21
CA GLY A 150 -17.19 -0.69 -22.11
C GLY A 150 -16.04 -1.60 -22.58
N VAL A 151 -15.05 -1.82 -21.74
CA VAL A 151 -13.88 -2.66 -21.99
C VAL A 151 -13.98 -3.97 -21.21
N GLN A 152 -13.27 -5.00 -21.68
CA GLN A 152 -13.01 -6.20 -20.90
C GLN A 152 -11.67 -6.03 -20.17
N LEU A 153 -11.64 -6.30 -18.87
CA LEU A 153 -10.44 -6.30 -18.06
C LEU A 153 -10.04 -7.73 -17.72
N ASP A 154 -8.83 -8.10 -18.12
CA ASP A 154 -8.19 -9.36 -17.74
C ASP A 154 -7.04 -9.02 -16.77
N ILE A 155 -7.27 -9.23 -15.48
CA ILE A 155 -6.33 -8.92 -14.42
C ILE A 155 -5.76 -10.22 -13.88
N THR A 156 -4.45 -10.38 -14.00
CA THR A 156 -3.74 -11.57 -13.53
C THR A 156 -2.69 -11.21 -12.50
N PHE A 157 -2.34 -12.18 -11.65
CA PHE A 157 -1.39 -12.00 -10.58
C PHE A 157 -0.33 -13.09 -10.59
N SER A 158 0.93 -12.70 -10.35
CA SER A 158 2.01 -13.61 -9.97
C SER A 158 2.60 -13.20 -8.63
N GLU A 159 3.32 -14.13 -8.01
CA GLU A 159 4.05 -13.86 -6.79
C GLU A 159 5.54 -13.75 -7.10
N GLN A 160 6.25 -12.86 -6.41
CA GLN A 160 7.70 -12.79 -6.53
C GLN A 160 8.30 -14.14 -6.17
N LYS A 161 9.19 -14.64 -7.05
CA LYS A 161 9.80 -15.97 -6.88
C LYS A 161 10.78 -15.95 -5.71
N PRO A 162 10.67 -16.88 -4.74
CA PRO A 162 11.62 -16.98 -3.62
C PRO A 162 13.07 -17.16 -4.05
N SER A 163 13.32 -17.72 -5.23
CA SER A 163 14.68 -17.85 -5.83
C SER A 163 15.34 -16.50 -6.09
N THR A 164 14.58 -15.41 -6.13
CA THR A 164 15.09 -14.05 -6.33
C THR A 164 15.29 -13.27 -5.03
N ASP A 165 15.06 -13.90 -3.89
CA ASP A 165 15.29 -13.30 -2.59
C ASP A 165 16.78 -13.05 -2.36
N THR A 166 17.08 -11.96 -1.68
CA THR A 166 18.46 -11.56 -1.34
C THR A 166 18.74 -11.80 0.13
N VAL A 167 19.96 -12.22 0.44
CA VAL A 167 20.40 -12.34 1.83
C VAL A 167 20.53 -10.95 2.45
N ALA A 168 19.97 -10.76 3.64
CA ALA A 168 20.18 -9.53 4.41
C ALA A 168 21.61 -9.47 4.94
N ALA A 169 22.21 -8.28 4.93
CA ALA A 169 23.58 -8.06 5.41
C ALA A 169 23.59 -7.06 6.58
N ASN A 170 24.56 -7.27 7.48
CA ASN A 170 24.93 -6.30 8.50
C ASN A 170 25.70 -5.12 7.88
N PRO A 171 25.86 -3.98 8.59
CA PRO A 171 26.64 -2.85 8.11
C PRO A 171 28.10 -3.17 7.78
N ASP A 172 28.66 -4.22 8.36
CA ASP A 172 30.02 -4.71 8.10
C ASP A 172 30.10 -5.66 6.87
N GLY A 173 28.98 -5.92 6.19
CA GLY A 173 28.89 -6.79 5.02
C GLY A 173 28.74 -8.29 5.34
N THR A 174 28.73 -8.68 6.60
CA THR A 174 28.46 -10.09 6.98
C THR A 174 26.98 -10.42 6.82
N PRO A 175 26.62 -11.69 6.49
CA PRO A 175 25.23 -12.09 6.40
C PRO A 175 24.49 -11.94 7.73
N PHE A 176 23.33 -11.30 7.70
CA PHE A 176 22.45 -11.21 8.87
C PHE A 176 21.84 -12.58 9.19
N ARG A 177 21.84 -12.94 10.47
CA ARG A 177 21.24 -14.18 10.96
C ARG A 177 20.12 -13.92 11.95
N ASN A 178 19.09 -14.74 11.85
CA ASN A 178 17.99 -14.81 12.82
C ASN A 178 18.50 -15.36 14.16
N ALA A 179 17.67 -15.29 15.20
CA ALA A 179 18.01 -15.79 16.53
C ALA A 179 18.32 -17.31 16.57
N ASP A 180 17.78 -18.08 15.63
CA ASP A 180 18.04 -19.51 15.45
C ASP A 180 19.31 -19.82 14.62
N GLY A 181 20.05 -18.79 14.19
CA GLY A 181 21.26 -18.91 13.39
C GLY A 181 21.03 -19.04 11.87
N SER A 182 19.78 -19.14 11.40
CA SER A 182 19.44 -19.18 9.98
C SER A 182 19.74 -17.85 9.30
N LEU A 183 19.99 -17.88 7.98
CA LEU A 183 20.14 -16.66 7.18
C LEU A 183 18.79 -15.99 6.98
N LEU A 184 18.74 -14.67 7.09
CA LEU A 184 17.56 -13.89 6.74
C LEU A 184 17.59 -13.58 5.25
N PHE A 185 16.60 -14.12 4.53
CA PHE A 185 16.32 -13.74 3.15
C PHE A 185 15.19 -12.73 3.11
N ARG A 186 15.27 -11.82 2.15
CA ARG A 186 14.23 -10.80 1.91
C ARG A 186 13.92 -10.70 0.43
N PRO A 187 12.68 -10.41 0.07
CA PRO A 187 12.33 -10.15 -1.32
C PRO A 187 13.28 -9.12 -1.93
N GLY A 188 13.83 -9.47 -3.08
CA GLY A 188 14.68 -8.56 -3.86
C GLY A 188 13.91 -7.32 -4.29
N GLY A 189 14.63 -6.27 -4.73
CA GLY A 189 14.03 -5.08 -5.31
C GLY A 189 13.30 -5.40 -6.64
N HIS A 190 12.69 -4.38 -7.25
CA HIS A 190 11.93 -4.55 -8.49
C HIS A 190 12.73 -5.20 -9.64
N GLY A 191 14.05 -5.09 -9.66
CA GLY A 191 14.91 -5.80 -10.62
C GLY A 191 14.81 -7.33 -10.53
N ALA A 192 14.52 -7.88 -9.36
CA ALA A 192 14.30 -9.32 -9.17
C ALA A 192 13.04 -9.82 -9.88
N LEU A 193 12.09 -8.94 -10.17
CA LEU A 193 10.84 -9.27 -10.87
C LEU A 193 11.03 -9.54 -12.36
N ILE A 194 12.25 -9.40 -12.89
CA ILE A 194 12.56 -9.80 -14.29
C ILE A 194 12.26 -11.29 -14.53
N GLU A 195 12.38 -12.12 -13.51
CA GLU A 195 12.02 -13.53 -13.57
C GLU A 195 10.51 -13.74 -13.78
N ASN A 196 9.68 -12.92 -13.11
CA ASN A 196 8.24 -12.92 -13.31
C ASN A 196 7.86 -12.35 -14.68
N LEU A 197 8.56 -11.30 -15.11
CA LEU A 197 8.34 -10.69 -16.42
C LEU A 197 8.67 -11.66 -17.56
N ASN A 198 9.75 -12.44 -17.40
CA ASN A 198 10.16 -13.43 -18.38
C ASN A 198 9.17 -14.60 -18.57
N ASP A 199 8.29 -14.84 -17.60
CA ASP A 199 7.23 -15.84 -17.69
C ASP A 199 5.99 -15.34 -18.47
N LEU A 200 5.94 -14.04 -18.79
CA LEU A 200 4.80 -13.43 -19.47
C LEU A 200 5.01 -13.44 -20.99
N ASP A 201 3.96 -13.82 -21.72
CA ASP A 201 3.85 -13.61 -23.14
C ASP A 201 3.08 -12.31 -23.40
N ALA A 202 3.82 -11.18 -23.46
CA ALA A 202 3.26 -9.84 -23.51
C ALA A 202 4.15 -8.91 -24.34
N ASP A 203 3.54 -7.88 -24.92
CA ASP A 203 4.21 -6.89 -25.77
C ASP A 203 4.82 -5.74 -24.97
N VAL A 204 4.26 -5.40 -23.79
CA VAL A 204 4.69 -4.29 -22.93
C VAL A 204 4.62 -4.68 -21.45
#